data_52eab8197200e8ac999e1099a704405e
#
_entry.id   52eab8197200e8ac999e1099a704405e
#
_cell.length_a   1.000
_cell.length_b   1.000
_cell.length_c   1.000
_cell.angle_alpha   90.00
_cell.angle_beta   90.00
_cell.angle_gamma   90.00
#
_symmetry.space_group_name_H-M   'P 1'
#
loop_
_entity.id
_entity.type
_entity.pdbx_description
1 polymer ?
#
loop_
_entity_poly.entity_id
_entity_poly.type
_entity_poly.pdbx_seq_one_letter_code
_entity_poly.pdbx_strand_id
1 'polypeptide(L)'
;RKGAPVQQTVQESAKGRSKDRKNNKERTDDRKMREAAEEFLLTKLGISSAWMARQSGMLIRFGEWLYLAPEEMISMEGLKVLRPGLCLLADRKNRFEPAHALALSLDREDTDRVRELTKEEAERYLHGESIPCLEERGWTLLTYEGYSLGFGKASGGQMKNHYPKGLRKSR
;
A
#
# COMPACT_ATOMS: atom_id res chain seq x y z
N ARG A 1 -60.40 -9.91 -26.69
CA ARG A 1 -59.56 -9.42 -25.59
C ARG A 1 -58.19 -10.03 -25.75
N LYS A 2 -57.21 -9.18 -26.07
CA LYS A 2 -55.80 -9.60 -26.34
C LYS A 2 -55.03 -9.53 -25.03
N GLY A 3 -54.32 -10.62 -24.69
CA GLY A 3 -53.41 -10.69 -23.54
C GLY A 3 -52.15 -9.92 -23.81
N ALA A 4 -51.67 -9.19 -22.79
CA ALA A 4 -50.42 -8.45 -22.80
C ALA A 4 -49.21 -9.39 -22.58
N PRO A 5 -48.00 -9.07 -23.07
CA PRO A 5 -46.90 -10.01 -23.12
C PRO A 5 -46.13 -10.09 -21.81
N VAL A 6 -45.93 -11.31 -21.34
CA VAL A 6 -45.19 -11.71 -20.11
C VAL A 6 -43.67 -11.60 -20.29
N GLN A 7 -43.18 -11.00 -21.35
CA GLN A 7 -41.71 -11.00 -21.66
C GLN A 7 -40.89 -9.85 -21.04
N GLN A 8 -41.50 -8.77 -20.52
CA GLN A 8 -40.72 -7.65 -19.96
C GLN A 8 -40.22 -7.86 -18.52
N THR A 9 -40.94 -8.64 -17.72
CA THR A 9 -40.60 -8.83 -16.28
C THR A 9 -39.38 -9.72 -16.04
N VAL A 10 -39.03 -10.60 -16.99
CA VAL A 10 -37.91 -11.54 -16.83
C VAL A 10 -36.55 -10.88 -17.13
N GLN A 11 -36.50 -9.87 -18.02
CA GLN A 11 -35.25 -9.18 -18.35
C GLN A 11 -34.79 -8.17 -17.29
N GLU A 12 -35.72 -7.53 -16.56
CA GLU A 12 -35.37 -6.63 -15.45
C GLU A 12 -34.85 -7.40 -14.23
N SER A 13 -35.42 -8.55 -13.91
CA SER A 13 -34.96 -9.42 -12.83
C SER A 13 -33.53 -9.98 -13.08
N ALA A 14 -33.17 -10.27 -14.33
CA ALA A 14 -31.86 -10.79 -14.67
C ALA A 14 -30.77 -9.68 -14.59
N LYS A 15 -31.08 -8.44 -14.98
CA LYS A 15 -30.17 -7.29 -14.87
C LYS A 15 -29.92 -6.88 -13.42
N GLY A 16 -30.91 -6.92 -12.55
CA GLY A 16 -30.78 -6.68 -11.11
C GLY A 16 -29.87 -7.70 -10.46
N ARG A 17 -30.11 -8.99 -10.67
CA ARG A 17 -29.27 -10.09 -10.12
C ARG A 17 -27.83 -10.06 -10.61
N SER A 18 -27.56 -9.58 -11.81
CA SER A 18 -26.21 -9.44 -12.37
C SER A 18 -25.45 -8.28 -11.70
N LYS A 19 -26.11 -7.14 -11.46
CA LYS A 19 -25.52 -5.99 -10.73
C LYS A 19 -25.22 -6.35 -9.27
N ASP A 20 -26.13 -7.03 -8.58
CA ASP A 20 -25.95 -7.43 -7.18
C ASP A 20 -24.80 -8.44 -7.03
N ARG A 21 -24.67 -9.39 -7.98
CA ARG A 21 -23.55 -10.34 -7.99
C ARG A 21 -22.21 -9.65 -8.25
N LYS A 22 -22.17 -8.67 -9.15
CA LYS A 22 -20.96 -7.91 -9.44
C LYS A 22 -20.54 -7.06 -8.23
N ASN A 23 -21.48 -6.32 -7.63
CA ASN A 23 -21.22 -5.55 -6.41
C ASN A 23 -20.76 -6.41 -5.24
N ASN A 24 -21.36 -7.60 -5.07
CA ASN A 24 -20.97 -8.51 -3.99
C ASN A 24 -19.58 -9.11 -4.22
N LYS A 25 -19.21 -9.40 -5.47
CA LYS A 25 -17.87 -9.86 -5.83
C LYS A 25 -16.83 -8.75 -5.59
N GLU A 26 -17.08 -7.53 -6.03
CA GLU A 26 -16.19 -6.37 -5.82
C GLU A 26 -15.96 -6.12 -4.31
N ARG A 27 -17.01 -6.13 -3.50
CA ARG A 27 -16.91 -6.02 -2.03
C ARG A 27 -16.10 -7.13 -1.38
N THR A 28 -16.22 -8.36 -1.89
CA THR A 28 -15.47 -9.51 -1.38
C THR A 28 -14.00 -9.41 -1.76
N ASP A 29 -13.68 -8.97 -2.98
CA ASP A 29 -12.32 -8.79 -3.47
C ASP A 29 -11.62 -7.65 -2.73
N ASP A 30 -12.31 -6.53 -2.47
CA ASP A 30 -11.80 -5.42 -1.67
C ASP A 30 -11.51 -5.83 -0.22
N ARG A 31 -12.36 -6.64 0.40
CA ARG A 31 -12.12 -7.13 1.75
C ARG A 31 -10.89 -8.02 1.81
N LYS A 32 -10.78 -8.99 0.90
CA LYS A 32 -9.61 -9.88 0.84
C LYS A 32 -8.31 -9.11 0.60
N MET A 33 -8.37 -8.11 -0.25
CA MET A 33 -7.22 -7.24 -0.52
C MET A 33 -6.80 -6.47 0.73
N ARG A 34 -7.75 -5.92 1.50
CA ARG A 34 -7.46 -5.23 2.77
C ARG A 34 -6.83 -6.16 3.79
N GLU A 35 -7.42 -7.34 4.00
CA GLU A 35 -6.88 -8.37 4.91
C GLU A 35 -5.44 -8.75 4.51
N ALA A 36 -5.18 -8.97 3.22
CA ALA A 36 -3.84 -9.29 2.72
C ALA A 36 -2.84 -8.11 2.87
N ALA A 37 -3.30 -6.88 2.71
CA ALA A 37 -2.48 -5.69 2.91
C ALA A 37 -2.12 -5.50 4.39
N GLU A 38 -3.08 -5.66 5.30
CA GLU A 38 -2.84 -5.60 6.74
C GLU A 38 -1.88 -6.70 7.19
N GLU A 39 -2.06 -7.93 6.72
CA GLU A 39 -1.14 -9.03 6.98
C GLU A 39 0.28 -8.68 6.48
N PHE A 40 0.42 -8.10 5.29
CA PHE A 40 1.70 -7.69 4.76
C PHE A 40 2.37 -6.61 5.62
N LEU A 41 1.63 -5.60 6.05
CA LEU A 41 2.13 -4.54 6.93
C LEU A 41 2.66 -5.12 8.24
N LEU A 42 1.89 -6.00 8.88
CA LEU A 42 2.24 -6.62 10.15
C LEU A 42 3.39 -7.63 10.03
N THR A 43 3.31 -8.57 9.06
CA THR A 43 4.22 -9.73 9.01
C THR A 43 5.46 -9.51 8.16
N LYS A 44 5.35 -8.75 7.07
CA LYS A 44 6.46 -8.53 6.13
C LYS A 44 7.22 -7.24 6.40
N LEU A 45 6.54 -6.22 6.88
CA LEU A 45 7.16 -4.96 7.27
C LEU A 45 7.38 -4.85 8.78
N GLY A 46 6.84 -5.76 9.58
CA GLY A 46 6.96 -5.74 11.04
C GLY A 46 6.35 -4.51 11.70
N ILE A 47 5.38 -3.86 11.03
CA ILE A 47 4.74 -2.66 11.57
C ILE A 47 3.88 -3.06 12.77
N SER A 48 4.02 -2.31 13.86
CA SER A 48 3.35 -2.62 15.12
C SER A 48 1.82 -2.44 15.02
N SER A 49 1.08 -3.26 15.76
CA SER A 49 -0.36 -3.10 15.92
C SER A 49 -0.72 -1.76 16.55
N ALA A 50 0.15 -1.19 17.37
CA ALA A 50 -0.01 0.13 17.96
C ALA A 50 0.03 1.23 16.91
N TRP A 51 0.92 1.15 15.91
CA TRP A 51 0.92 2.08 14.78
C TRP A 51 -0.39 1.96 14.00
N MET A 52 -0.80 0.72 13.66
CA MET A 52 -2.05 0.48 12.94
C MET A 52 -3.26 1.05 13.69
N ALA A 53 -3.32 0.87 15.01
CA ALA A 53 -4.42 1.37 15.85
C ALA A 53 -4.47 2.91 15.95
N ARG A 54 -3.34 3.60 15.79
CA ARG A 54 -3.28 5.08 15.77
C ARG A 54 -3.77 5.68 14.46
N GLN A 55 -3.89 4.87 13.41
CA GLN A 55 -4.33 5.35 12.12
C GLN A 55 -5.85 5.47 12.08
N SER A 56 -6.37 6.66 11.84
CA SER A 56 -7.77 6.88 11.50
C SER A 56 -7.93 6.89 9.99
N GLY A 57 -8.87 6.12 9.47
CA GLY A 57 -9.13 6.10 8.05
C GLY A 57 -9.47 4.72 7.48
N MET A 58 -9.79 4.71 6.22
CA MET A 58 -10.11 3.50 5.45
C MET A 58 -8.99 3.15 4.49
N LEU A 59 -8.66 1.87 4.40
CA LEU A 59 -7.81 1.38 3.33
C LEU A 59 -8.61 1.32 2.03
N ILE A 60 -8.19 2.09 1.04
CA ILE A 60 -8.82 2.15 -0.29
C ILE A 60 -7.81 1.84 -1.38
N ARG A 61 -8.31 1.25 -2.47
CA ARG A 61 -7.54 1.04 -3.69
C ARG A 61 -7.77 2.18 -4.66
N PHE A 62 -6.67 2.74 -5.19
CA PHE A 62 -6.71 3.74 -6.24
C PHE A 62 -5.64 3.40 -7.30
N GLY A 63 -6.08 2.84 -8.42
CA GLY A 63 -5.20 2.25 -9.42
C GLY A 63 -4.40 1.06 -8.88
N GLU A 64 -3.09 1.13 -8.99
CA GLU A 64 -2.17 0.10 -8.48
C GLU A 64 -1.73 0.36 -7.02
N TRP A 65 -2.31 1.34 -6.36
CA TRP A 65 -1.88 1.78 -5.05
C TRP A 65 -2.96 1.61 -3.99
N LEU A 66 -2.53 1.29 -2.78
CA LEU A 66 -3.36 1.26 -1.60
C LEU A 66 -3.06 2.48 -0.73
N TYR A 67 -4.11 3.19 -0.39
CA TYR A 67 -4.05 4.40 0.42
C TYR A 67 -4.83 4.24 1.71
N LEU A 68 -4.32 4.84 2.77
CA LEU A 68 -5.09 5.14 3.95
C LEU A 68 -5.75 6.50 3.73
N ALA A 69 -7.06 6.49 3.49
CA ALA A 69 -7.86 7.68 3.23
C ALA A 69 -8.67 8.06 4.47
N PRO A 70 -8.94 9.36 4.71
CA PRO A 70 -9.82 9.78 5.79
C PRO A 70 -11.20 9.12 5.72
N GLU A 71 -11.79 8.79 6.87
CA GLU A 71 -13.15 8.20 6.92
C GLU A 71 -14.20 9.16 6.35
N GLU A 72 -14.08 10.44 6.64
CA GLU A 72 -14.93 11.50 6.11
C GLU A 72 -14.31 12.07 4.81
N MET A 73 -14.42 11.33 3.73
CA MET A 73 -14.05 11.86 2.43
C MET A 73 -15.21 12.67 1.85
N ILE A 74 -14.92 13.93 1.52
CA ILE A 74 -15.81 14.77 0.70
C ILE A 74 -15.99 14.07 -0.66
N SER A 75 -17.20 14.14 -1.24
CA SER A 75 -17.44 13.62 -2.59
C SER A 75 -16.38 14.12 -3.55
N MET A 76 -15.70 13.17 -4.20
CA MET A 76 -14.64 13.47 -5.19
C MET A 76 -15.21 13.63 -6.61
N GLU A 77 -16.54 13.68 -6.75
CA GLU A 77 -17.20 13.85 -8.04
C GLU A 77 -16.77 15.18 -8.69
N GLY A 78 -16.32 15.12 -9.91
CA GLY A 78 -15.83 16.29 -10.65
C GLY A 78 -14.43 16.78 -10.28
N LEU A 79 -13.75 16.18 -9.30
CA LEU A 79 -12.38 16.52 -8.90
C LEU A 79 -11.35 15.58 -9.50
N LYS A 80 -10.22 16.15 -9.95
CA LYS A 80 -9.04 15.35 -10.32
C LYS A 80 -8.26 15.02 -9.05
N VAL A 81 -8.55 13.87 -8.45
CA VAL A 81 -7.82 13.39 -7.28
C VAL A 81 -6.48 12.80 -7.71
N LEU A 82 -5.38 13.31 -7.17
CA LEU A 82 -4.04 12.80 -7.41
C LEU A 82 -3.63 11.78 -6.34
N ARG A 83 -4.00 12.03 -5.07
CA ARG A 83 -3.68 11.19 -3.93
C ARG A 83 -4.82 11.27 -2.91
N PRO A 84 -5.55 10.19 -2.66
CA PRO A 84 -6.70 10.21 -1.74
C PRO A 84 -6.31 10.13 -0.25
N GLY A 85 -5.02 10.08 0.07
CA GLY A 85 -4.53 9.94 1.43
C GLY A 85 -3.07 9.52 1.48
N LEU A 86 -2.66 8.87 2.60
CA LEU A 86 -1.33 8.31 2.77
C LEU A 86 -1.17 7.05 1.92
N CYS A 87 -0.24 7.07 0.97
CA CYS A 87 0.08 5.90 0.16
C CYS A 87 0.86 4.87 0.99
N LEU A 88 0.29 3.68 1.17
CA LEU A 88 0.89 2.61 1.97
C LEU A 88 1.65 1.60 1.13
N LEU A 89 1.01 1.06 0.09
CA LEU A 89 1.52 -0.06 -0.69
C LEU A 89 1.25 0.12 -2.18
N ALA A 90 2.14 -0.42 -3.02
CA ALA A 90 1.85 -0.73 -4.41
C ALA A 90 1.43 -2.19 -4.54
N ASP A 91 0.35 -2.46 -5.26
CA ASP A 91 -0.09 -3.80 -5.63
C ASP A 91 0.49 -4.16 -7.01
N ARG A 92 1.51 -5.01 -7.00
CA ARG A 92 2.22 -5.47 -8.21
C ARG A 92 1.82 -6.91 -8.54
N LYS A 93 0.63 -7.11 -9.09
CA LYS A 93 0.14 -8.43 -9.54
C LYS A 93 0.31 -9.51 -8.46
N ASN A 94 -0.44 -9.40 -7.38
CA ASN A 94 -0.42 -10.28 -6.20
C ASN A 94 0.84 -10.18 -5.32
N ARG A 95 1.60 -9.11 -5.45
CA ARG A 95 2.76 -8.83 -4.59
C ARG A 95 2.75 -7.38 -4.15
N PHE A 96 2.72 -7.16 -2.85
CA PHE A 96 2.82 -5.81 -2.29
C PHE A 96 4.27 -5.33 -2.23
N GLU A 97 4.44 -4.04 -2.50
CA GLU A 97 5.68 -3.31 -2.27
C GLU A 97 5.37 -2.08 -1.41
N PRO A 98 6.14 -1.81 -0.35
CA PRO A 98 5.89 -0.65 0.50
C PRO A 98 6.17 0.65 -0.25
N ALA A 99 5.27 1.61 -0.10
CA ALA A 99 5.43 2.94 -0.67
C ALA A 99 6.44 3.76 0.14
N HIS A 100 7.13 4.68 -0.53
CA HIS A 100 8.04 5.60 0.14
C HIS A 100 7.34 6.50 1.16
N ALA A 101 6.11 6.93 0.87
CA ALA A 101 5.31 7.72 1.80
C ALA A 101 5.02 6.98 3.11
N LEU A 102 4.82 5.66 3.07
CA LEU A 102 4.70 4.85 4.28
C LEU A 102 5.98 4.92 5.10
N ALA A 103 7.16 4.75 4.48
CA ALA A 103 8.43 4.83 5.21
C ALA A 103 8.56 6.15 5.96
N LEU A 104 8.21 7.28 5.33
CA LEU A 104 8.29 8.60 5.93
C LEU A 104 7.25 8.86 7.03
N SER A 105 6.23 8.02 7.14
CA SER A 105 5.20 8.10 8.20
C SER A 105 5.50 7.22 9.41
N LEU A 106 6.58 6.43 9.34
CA LEU A 106 7.00 5.52 10.41
C LEU A 106 8.14 6.13 11.20
N ASP A 107 8.02 6.05 12.52
CA ASP A 107 9.14 6.24 13.43
C ASP A 107 9.84 4.89 13.66
N ARG A 108 11.04 4.94 14.25
CA ARG A 108 11.87 3.76 14.51
C ARG A 108 11.14 2.70 15.36
N GLU A 109 10.30 3.13 16.29
CA GLU A 109 9.56 2.25 17.21
C GLU A 109 8.33 1.61 16.57
N ASP A 110 7.93 2.07 15.39
CA ASP A 110 6.74 1.60 14.71
C ASP A 110 6.94 0.27 13.98
N THR A 111 8.19 -0.18 13.81
CA THR A 111 8.52 -1.46 13.18
C THR A 111 9.67 -2.17 13.91
N ASP A 112 9.60 -3.50 13.94
CA ASP A 112 10.69 -4.36 14.42
C ASP A 112 11.77 -4.61 13.33
N ARG A 113 11.54 -4.17 12.08
CA ARG A 113 12.44 -4.33 10.95
C ARG A 113 13.05 -3.00 10.55
N VAL A 114 13.93 -2.49 11.39
CA VAL A 114 14.61 -1.21 11.21
C VAL A 114 16.11 -1.37 11.25
N ARG A 115 16.82 -0.61 10.42
CA ARG A 115 18.29 -0.49 10.44
C ARG A 115 18.69 0.97 10.39
N GLU A 116 19.49 1.37 11.38
CA GLU A 116 20.18 2.66 11.36
C GLU A 116 21.40 2.58 10.43
N LEU A 117 21.52 3.50 9.50
CA LEU A 117 22.61 3.56 8.54
C LEU A 117 23.74 4.46 9.05
N THR A 118 24.98 4.14 8.66
CA THR A 118 26.08 5.08 8.76
C THR A 118 25.89 6.22 7.76
N LYS A 119 26.63 7.30 7.91
CA LYS A 119 26.60 8.42 6.96
C LYS A 119 26.90 7.97 5.53
N GLU A 120 27.93 7.16 5.36
CA GLU A 120 28.37 6.64 4.07
C GLU A 120 27.29 5.73 3.44
N GLU A 121 26.64 4.89 4.24
CA GLU A 121 25.56 4.05 3.79
C GLU A 121 24.33 4.87 3.39
N ALA A 122 23.98 5.89 4.18
CA ALA A 122 22.87 6.79 3.88
C ALA A 122 23.13 7.58 2.58
N GLU A 123 24.33 8.08 2.36
CA GLU A 123 24.71 8.74 1.12
C GLU A 123 24.57 7.79 -0.08
N ARG A 124 25.10 6.57 0.01
CA ARG A 124 24.94 5.55 -1.04
C ARG A 124 23.47 5.23 -1.30
N TYR A 125 22.68 5.06 -0.24
CA TYR A 125 21.26 4.81 -0.36
C TYR A 125 20.52 5.93 -1.10
N LEU A 126 20.80 7.20 -0.76
CA LEU A 126 20.19 8.37 -1.40
C LEU A 126 20.61 8.53 -2.87
N HIS A 127 21.77 7.99 -3.27
CA HIS A 127 22.18 7.89 -4.67
C HIS A 127 21.55 6.70 -5.42
N GLY A 128 20.82 5.83 -4.73
CA GLY A 128 20.15 4.67 -5.33
C GLY A 128 21.02 3.42 -5.39
N GLU A 129 22.14 3.39 -4.68
CA GLU A 129 23.06 2.26 -4.60
C GLU A 129 22.56 1.21 -3.61
N SER A 130 22.89 -0.05 -3.85
CA SER A 130 22.74 -1.10 -2.83
C SER A 130 23.85 -0.99 -1.80
N ILE A 131 23.55 -1.41 -0.57
CA ILE A 131 24.51 -1.46 0.52
C ILE A 131 24.66 -2.91 1.02
N PRO A 132 25.85 -3.34 1.46
CA PRO A 132 26.03 -4.65 2.05
C PRO A 132 25.14 -4.83 3.28
N CYS A 133 24.62 -6.03 3.49
CA CYS A 133 23.83 -6.33 4.67
C CYS A 133 24.00 -7.78 5.13
N LEU A 134 23.85 -7.99 6.43
CA LEU A 134 23.85 -9.31 7.07
C LEU A 134 22.46 -9.72 7.52
N GLU A 135 21.48 -8.82 7.35
CA GLU A 135 20.09 -9.04 7.73
C GLU A 135 19.47 -10.18 6.93
N GLU A 136 18.52 -10.86 7.58
CA GLU A 136 17.72 -11.87 6.93
C GLU A 136 16.91 -11.28 5.76
N ARG A 137 16.57 -12.14 4.81
CA ARG A 137 15.78 -11.76 3.64
C ARG A 137 14.46 -11.10 4.03
N GLY A 138 14.20 -9.91 3.52
CA GLY A 138 12.95 -9.20 3.78
C GLY A 138 13.07 -7.69 3.62
N TRP A 139 11.98 -7.02 3.92
CA TRP A 139 11.91 -5.56 3.94
C TRP A 139 12.48 -5.01 5.23
N THR A 140 13.13 -3.86 5.15
CA THR A 140 13.73 -3.16 6.29
C THR A 140 13.52 -1.65 6.12
N LEU A 141 13.04 -0.98 7.15
CA LEU A 141 13.03 0.47 7.24
C LEU A 141 14.47 0.95 7.48
N LEU A 142 14.94 1.84 6.63
CA LEU A 142 16.28 2.41 6.75
C LEU A 142 16.19 3.80 7.35
N THR A 143 16.96 4.04 8.42
CA THR A 143 16.97 5.30 9.15
C THR A 143 18.38 5.87 9.18
N TYR A 144 18.49 7.18 9.34
CA TYR A 144 19.75 7.88 9.58
C TYR A 144 19.52 9.04 10.54
N GLU A 145 20.31 9.10 11.60
CA GLU A 145 20.15 10.06 12.71
C GLU A 145 18.71 10.07 13.28
N GLY A 146 18.09 8.88 13.34
CA GLY A 146 16.73 8.71 13.84
C GLY A 146 15.62 9.03 12.85
N TYR A 147 15.94 9.53 11.66
CA TYR A 147 14.95 9.85 10.63
C TYR A 147 14.80 8.74 9.61
N SER A 148 13.57 8.42 9.27
CA SER A 148 13.26 7.43 8.23
C SER A 148 13.62 7.94 6.83
N LEU A 149 14.48 7.20 6.13
CA LEU A 149 14.88 7.54 4.76
C LEU A 149 14.04 6.80 3.70
N GLY A 150 13.63 5.58 3.98
CA GLY A 150 12.90 4.75 3.05
C GLY A 150 13.03 3.27 3.36
N PHE A 151 12.57 2.41 2.44
CA PHE A 151 12.71 0.96 2.57
C PHE A 151 13.88 0.43 1.74
N GLY A 152 14.53 -0.58 2.28
CA GLY A 152 15.40 -1.48 1.54
C GLY A 152 14.86 -2.91 1.60
N LYS A 153 15.34 -3.78 0.72
CA LYS A 153 14.99 -5.20 0.71
C LYS A 153 16.25 -6.05 0.76
N ALA A 154 16.49 -6.69 1.90
CA ALA A 154 17.61 -7.59 2.09
C ALA A 154 17.45 -8.86 1.22
N SER A 155 18.46 -9.20 0.46
CA SER A 155 18.51 -10.40 -0.35
C SER A 155 19.94 -10.70 -0.80
N GLY A 156 20.46 -11.88 -0.46
CA GLY A 156 21.77 -12.33 -0.92
C GLY A 156 22.94 -11.46 -0.45
N GLY A 157 22.94 -11.05 0.81
CA GLY A 157 24.01 -10.22 1.39
C GLY A 157 23.99 -8.76 0.95
N GLN A 158 22.93 -8.33 0.26
CA GLN A 158 22.77 -6.97 -0.21
C GLN A 158 21.41 -6.40 0.20
N MET A 159 21.39 -5.18 0.68
CA MET A 159 20.19 -4.37 0.85
C MET A 159 19.87 -3.68 -0.47
N LYS A 160 18.89 -4.22 -1.22
CA LYS A 160 18.43 -3.63 -2.48
C LYS A 160 17.74 -2.31 -2.22
N ASN A 161 18.09 -1.31 -2.99
CA ASN A 161 17.61 0.05 -2.84
C ASN A 161 16.19 0.22 -3.40
N HIS A 162 15.25 0.66 -2.56
CA HIS A 162 13.88 1.00 -2.94
C HIS A 162 13.58 2.50 -2.82
N TYR A 163 14.63 3.34 -2.73
CA TYR A 163 14.47 4.79 -2.76
C TYR A 163 13.97 5.24 -4.14
N PRO A 164 12.94 6.13 -4.18
CA PRO A 164 12.34 6.54 -5.45
C PRO A 164 13.36 7.13 -6.42
N LYS A 165 13.36 6.66 -7.65
CA LYS A 165 14.33 7.12 -8.67
C LYS A 165 14.34 8.63 -8.88
N GLY A 166 13.15 9.26 -8.84
CA GLY A 166 13.00 10.70 -9.01
C GLY A 166 13.50 11.55 -7.84
N LEU A 167 13.81 10.94 -6.69
CA LEU A 167 14.34 11.63 -5.50
C LEU A 167 15.84 11.39 -5.28
N ARG A 168 16.47 10.54 -6.12
CA ARG A 168 17.89 10.22 -5.98
C ARG A 168 18.76 11.44 -6.23
N LYS A 169 19.77 11.61 -5.38
CA LYS A 169 20.77 12.64 -5.58
C LYS A 169 21.59 12.30 -6.83
N SER A 170 21.84 13.29 -7.69
CA SER A 170 22.86 13.19 -8.74
C SER A 170 24.25 13.15 -8.09
N ARG A 171 25.16 12.44 -8.74
CA ARG A 171 26.59 12.45 -8.36
C ARG A 171 27.21 13.80 -8.65
#